data_ac78dcbcc3fc4f690169ef5457c3895d
#
_entry.id   ac78dcbcc3fc4f690169ef5457c3895d
#
_cell.length_a   1.000
_cell.length_b   1.000
_cell.length_c   1.000
_cell.angle_alpha   90.00
_cell.angle_beta   90.00
_cell.angle_gamma   90.00
#
_symmetry.space_group_name_H-M   'P 1'
#
loop_
_entity.id
_entity.type
_entity.pdbx_description
1 polymer ?
#
loop_
_entity_poly.entity_id
_entity_poly.type
_entity_poly.pdbx_seq_one_letter_code
_entity_poly.pdbx_strand_id
1 'polypeptide(L)'
;MTRVLHILDHSLPAQSGYTFRTRAIMKAQMAMGWDVAGVTGVRHPLDGPDVETYDGLTFYRTKTVVSGRSPLKEWREVGALSAQLERVVAQYQPDILHSHSPVLNALAADRIAKRHGIPLLYEIRAFWEDAAVGNGTGTQDSFKYKVTRMLETRAVRRADAVAVICEG
;
A
#
# COMPACT_ATOMS: atom_id res chain seq x y z
N MET A 1 22.83 -5.99 -0.89
CA MET A 1 21.91 -5.48 -1.95
C MET A 1 20.62 -5.11 -1.22
N THR A 2 20.19 -3.86 -1.31
CA THR A 2 18.98 -3.37 -0.62
C THR A 2 17.73 -4.02 -1.20
N ARG A 3 16.88 -4.58 -0.33
CA ARG A 3 15.60 -5.20 -0.69
C ARG A 3 14.45 -4.30 -0.28
N VAL A 4 13.62 -3.88 -1.24
CA VAL A 4 12.45 -3.02 -0.98
C VAL A 4 11.18 -3.78 -1.30
N LEU A 5 10.27 -3.86 -0.34
CA LEU A 5 8.95 -4.43 -0.52
C LEU A 5 7.92 -3.31 -0.62
N HIS A 6 7.30 -3.16 -1.79
CA HIS A 6 6.24 -2.19 -2.04
C HIS A 6 4.88 -2.75 -1.62
N ILE A 7 4.13 -1.98 -0.84
CA ILE A 7 2.76 -2.31 -0.42
C ILE A 7 1.80 -1.46 -1.23
N LEU A 8 0.96 -2.12 -2.02
CA LEU A 8 0.19 -1.52 -3.11
C LEU A 8 -1.30 -1.85 -2.99
N ASP A 9 -2.16 -0.92 -3.40
CA ASP A 9 -3.59 -1.20 -3.55
C ASP A 9 -3.82 -2.19 -4.72
N HIS A 10 -3.23 -1.88 -5.87
CA HIS A 10 -3.23 -2.71 -7.07
C HIS A 10 -1.94 -2.50 -7.87
N SER A 11 -1.68 -3.36 -8.86
CA SER A 11 -0.49 -3.30 -9.70
C SER A 11 -0.75 -3.87 -11.10
N LEU A 12 0.29 -4.01 -11.91
CA LEU A 12 0.21 -4.74 -13.17
C LEU A 12 -0.46 -6.12 -12.97
N PRO A 13 -1.27 -6.60 -13.94
CA PRO A 13 -1.49 -6.03 -15.28
C PRO A 13 -2.55 -4.92 -15.33
N ALA A 14 -3.18 -4.53 -14.21
CA ALA A 14 -4.13 -3.43 -14.18
C ALA A 14 -3.49 -2.12 -14.67
N GLN A 15 -4.12 -1.46 -15.64
CA GLN A 15 -3.59 -0.23 -16.22
C GLN A 15 -4.23 0.99 -15.56
N SER A 16 -3.43 1.74 -14.81
CA SER A 16 -3.83 2.97 -14.15
C SER A 16 -2.62 3.88 -13.94
N GLY A 17 -2.85 5.16 -13.71
CA GLY A 17 -1.76 6.09 -13.36
C GLY A 17 -1.00 5.64 -12.11
N TYR A 18 -1.72 5.06 -11.14
CA TYR A 18 -1.14 4.44 -9.95
C TYR A 18 -0.15 3.32 -10.31
N THR A 19 -0.57 2.40 -11.17
CA THR A 19 0.24 1.26 -11.61
C THR A 19 1.47 1.69 -12.40
N PHE A 20 1.31 2.63 -13.34
CA PHE A 20 2.44 3.10 -14.17
C PHE A 20 3.48 3.84 -13.32
N ARG A 21 3.05 4.66 -12.36
CA ARG A 21 3.96 5.32 -11.43
C ARG A 21 4.71 4.30 -10.57
N THR A 22 4.00 3.33 -10.00
CA THR A 22 4.62 2.25 -9.20
C THR A 22 5.66 1.49 -10.02
N ARG A 23 5.30 1.10 -11.24
CA ARG A 23 6.23 0.44 -12.17
C ARG A 23 7.49 1.27 -12.41
N ALA A 24 7.33 2.57 -12.69
CA ALA A 24 8.46 3.46 -12.93
C ALA A 24 9.41 3.56 -11.71
N ILE A 25 8.86 3.68 -10.50
CA ILE A 25 9.64 3.72 -9.26
C ILE A 25 10.40 2.40 -9.06
N MET A 26 9.73 1.26 -9.17
CA MET A 26 10.35 -0.05 -9.00
C MET A 26 11.46 -0.29 -10.04
N LYS A 27 11.23 0.07 -11.30
CA LYS A 27 12.25 -0.03 -12.36
C LYS A 27 13.47 0.88 -12.10
N ALA A 28 13.24 2.10 -11.62
CA ALA A 28 14.34 3.01 -11.26
C ALA A 28 15.18 2.44 -10.11
N GLN A 29 14.54 1.85 -9.10
CA GLN A 29 15.24 1.19 -7.99
C GLN A 29 16.03 -0.03 -8.45
N MET A 30 15.46 -0.86 -9.35
CA MET A 30 16.21 -1.97 -9.96
C MET A 30 17.44 -1.48 -10.73
N ALA A 31 17.32 -0.37 -11.45
CA ALA A 31 18.45 0.23 -12.18
C ALA A 31 19.56 0.73 -11.24
N MET A 32 19.24 1.04 -9.97
CA MET A 32 20.20 1.34 -8.92
C MET A 32 20.80 0.09 -8.26
N GLY A 33 20.47 -1.11 -8.74
CA GLY A 33 20.96 -2.36 -8.19
C GLY A 33 20.19 -2.86 -6.95
N TRP A 34 18.96 -2.37 -6.70
CA TRP A 34 18.12 -2.84 -5.61
C TRP A 34 17.27 -4.02 -6.06
N ASP A 35 16.97 -4.91 -5.11
CA ASP A 35 15.99 -5.97 -5.29
C ASP A 35 14.62 -5.43 -4.87
N VAL A 36 13.61 -5.54 -5.74
CA VAL A 36 12.29 -4.96 -5.49
C VAL A 36 11.18 -5.97 -5.76
N ALA A 37 10.19 -5.99 -4.89
CA ALA A 37 8.97 -6.75 -5.07
C ALA A 37 7.76 -5.95 -4.58
N GLY A 38 6.56 -6.35 -4.99
CA GLY A 38 5.31 -5.74 -4.55
C GLY A 38 4.39 -6.72 -3.85
N VAL A 39 3.61 -6.25 -2.88
CA VAL A 39 2.45 -6.95 -2.32
C VAL A 39 1.22 -6.13 -2.63
N THR A 40 0.20 -6.74 -3.24
CA THR A 40 -1.05 -6.04 -3.51
C THR A 40 -2.10 -6.33 -2.44
N GLY A 41 -2.91 -5.32 -2.12
CA GLY A 41 -4.07 -5.47 -1.25
C GLY A 41 -5.19 -6.32 -1.87
N VAL A 42 -6.26 -6.52 -1.11
CA VAL A 42 -7.43 -7.32 -1.50
C VAL A 42 -8.26 -6.69 -2.63
N ARG A 43 -7.98 -5.43 -2.99
CA ARG A 43 -8.66 -4.70 -4.07
C ARG A 43 -8.08 -4.96 -5.45
N HIS A 44 -6.92 -5.62 -5.50
CA HIS A 44 -6.40 -6.13 -6.76
C HIS A 44 -7.29 -7.27 -7.28
N PRO A 45 -7.53 -7.39 -8.59
CA PRO A 45 -8.29 -8.51 -9.16
C PRO A 45 -7.79 -9.87 -8.65
N LEU A 46 -8.72 -10.77 -8.33
CA LEU A 46 -8.41 -12.06 -7.69
C LEU A 46 -7.99 -13.16 -8.68
N ASP A 47 -8.06 -12.88 -9.97
CA ASP A 47 -7.68 -13.80 -11.03
C ASP A 47 -6.17 -14.03 -11.05
N GLY A 48 -5.72 -15.21 -11.48
CA GLY A 48 -4.31 -15.53 -11.62
C GLY A 48 -3.67 -16.20 -10.38
N PRO A 49 -2.36 -16.44 -10.38
CA PRO A 49 -1.63 -17.08 -9.29
C PRO A 49 -1.37 -16.15 -8.09
N ASP A 50 -0.92 -16.74 -6.96
CA ASP A 50 -0.58 -16.00 -5.74
C ASP A 50 0.67 -15.13 -5.89
N VAL A 51 1.56 -15.51 -6.80
CA VAL A 51 2.77 -14.77 -7.15
C VAL A 51 2.82 -14.64 -8.67
N GLU A 52 2.97 -13.43 -9.14
CA GLU A 52 3.01 -13.11 -10.56
C GLU A 52 4.22 -12.24 -10.90
N THR A 53 4.74 -12.41 -12.11
CA THR A 53 5.80 -11.55 -12.64
C THR A 53 5.32 -10.86 -13.90
N TYR A 54 5.34 -9.53 -13.87
CA TYR A 54 5.04 -8.67 -15.00
C TYR A 54 6.19 -7.70 -15.24
N ASP A 55 6.67 -7.66 -16.46
CA ASP A 55 7.77 -6.75 -16.86
C ASP A 55 9.02 -6.88 -15.94
N GLY A 56 9.32 -8.12 -15.52
CA GLY A 56 10.45 -8.42 -14.62
C GLY A 56 10.24 -7.97 -13.17
N LEU A 57 9.03 -7.54 -12.79
CA LEU A 57 8.66 -7.18 -11.43
C LEU A 57 7.80 -8.28 -10.81
N THR A 58 8.16 -8.71 -9.61
CA THR A 58 7.43 -9.77 -8.89
C THR A 58 6.40 -9.16 -7.95
N PHE A 59 5.18 -9.71 -7.97
CA PHE A 59 4.06 -9.27 -7.15
C PHE A 59 3.45 -10.46 -6.40
N TYR A 60 3.36 -10.33 -5.09
CA TYR A 60 2.62 -11.23 -4.19
C TYR A 60 1.19 -10.74 -4.04
N ARG A 61 0.19 -11.61 -4.22
CA ARG A 61 -1.23 -11.25 -4.25
C ARG A 61 -1.93 -11.58 -2.93
N THR A 62 -2.72 -10.63 -2.42
CA THR A 62 -3.60 -10.89 -1.28
C THR A 62 -4.96 -11.35 -1.80
N LYS A 63 -5.17 -12.65 -1.87
CA LYS A 63 -6.37 -13.28 -2.46
C LYS A 63 -7.46 -13.57 -1.44
N THR A 64 -7.61 -12.75 -0.44
CA THR A 64 -8.65 -12.90 0.56
C THR A 64 -9.90 -12.13 0.15
N VAL A 65 -11.02 -12.82 0.01
CA VAL A 65 -12.31 -12.17 -0.20
C VAL A 65 -12.77 -11.54 1.11
N VAL A 66 -12.94 -10.23 1.10
CA VAL A 66 -13.41 -9.48 2.27
C VAL A 66 -14.84 -9.01 2.02
N SER A 67 -15.76 -9.46 2.86
CA SER A 67 -17.16 -9.05 2.87
C SER A 67 -17.48 -8.18 4.08
N GLY A 68 -18.61 -7.48 4.01
CA GLY A 68 -19.11 -6.66 5.10
C GLY A 68 -19.35 -5.21 4.73
N ARG A 69 -19.75 -4.42 5.72
CA ARG A 69 -20.01 -2.97 5.59
C ARG A 69 -18.91 -2.19 6.29
N SER A 70 -18.62 -0.99 5.77
CA SER A 70 -17.77 0.02 6.43
C SER A 70 -18.26 0.32 7.86
N PRO A 71 -17.37 0.50 8.87
CA PRO A 71 -15.91 0.45 8.78
C PRO A 71 -15.29 -0.94 8.99
N LEU A 72 -16.07 -1.97 9.30
CA LEU A 72 -15.55 -3.32 9.59
C LEU A 72 -14.88 -3.95 8.36
N LYS A 73 -15.37 -3.63 7.15
CA LYS A 73 -14.79 -4.11 5.92
C LYS A 73 -13.33 -3.66 5.79
N GLU A 74 -13.07 -2.38 5.99
CA GLU A 74 -11.73 -1.79 5.88
C GLU A 74 -10.76 -2.41 6.92
N TRP A 75 -11.21 -2.64 8.14
CA TRP A 75 -10.39 -3.31 9.16
C TRP A 75 -10.06 -4.76 8.79
N ARG A 76 -11.00 -5.46 8.15
CA ARG A 76 -10.75 -6.82 7.62
C ARG A 76 -9.77 -6.79 6.45
N GLU A 77 -9.85 -5.79 5.56
CA GLU A 77 -8.88 -5.57 4.48
C GLU A 77 -7.48 -5.35 5.05
N VAL A 78 -7.33 -4.50 6.05
CA VAL A 78 -6.06 -4.29 6.77
C VAL A 78 -5.56 -5.59 7.40
N GLY A 79 -6.44 -6.37 8.02
CA GLY A 79 -6.11 -7.67 8.60
C GLY A 79 -5.60 -8.68 7.57
N ALA A 80 -6.30 -8.80 6.44
CA ALA A 80 -5.94 -9.70 5.35
C ALA A 80 -4.58 -9.31 4.73
N LEU A 81 -4.38 -8.02 4.47
CA LEU A 81 -3.10 -7.53 3.94
C LEU A 81 -1.96 -7.72 4.96
N SER A 82 -2.21 -7.47 6.26
CA SER A 82 -1.20 -7.71 7.31
C SER A 82 -0.79 -9.19 7.36
N ALA A 83 -1.74 -10.11 7.25
CA ALA A 83 -1.45 -11.55 7.24
C ALA A 83 -0.63 -11.97 6.01
N GLN A 84 -0.89 -11.38 4.84
CA GLN A 84 -0.09 -11.60 3.64
C GLN A 84 1.31 -11.01 3.79
N LEU A 85 1.41 -9.79 4.31
CA LEU A 85 2.70 -9.13 4.56
C LEU A 85 3.59 -9.95 5.51
N GLU A 86 3.02 -10.53 6.57
CA GLU A 86 3.76 -11.40 7.50
C GLU A 86 4.43 -12.56 6.76
N ARG A 87 3.70 -13.23 5.85
CA ARG A 87 4.24 -14.34 5.05
C ARG A 87 5.31 -13.88 4.08
N VAL A 88 5.06 -12.76 3.38
CA VAL A 88 6.00 -12.25 2.38
C VAL A 88 7.27 -11.72 3.04
N VAL A 89 7.18 -11.02 4.17
CA VAL A 89 8.34 -10.53 4.92
C VAL A 89 9.21 -11.68 5.39
N ALA A 90 8.62 -12.77 5.88
CA ALA A 90 9.38 -13.97 6.29
C ALA A 90 10.12 -14.62 5.12
N GLN A 91 9.54 -14.60 3.91
CA GLN A 91 10.13 -15.19 2.71
C GLN A 91 11.12 -14.26 2.02
N TYR A 92 10.74 -13.01 1.79
CA TYR A 92 11.48 -12.04 0.99
C TYR A 92 12.57 -11.32 1.79
N GLN A 93 12.36 -11.16 3.11
CA GLN A 93 13.28 -10.49 4.03
C GLN A 93 13.68 -9.08 3.57
N PRO A 94 12.71 -8.16 3.45
CA PRO A 94 12.99 -6.80 2.99
C PRO A 94 13.77 -5.99 4.02
N ASP A 95 14.62 -5.10 3.53
CA ASP A 95 15.30 -4.09 4.35
C ASP A 95 14.43 -2.85 4.57
N ILE A 96 13.48 -2.60 3.67
CA ILE A 96 12.58 -1.43 3.69
C ILE A 96 11.18 -1.86 3.26
N LEU A 97 10.16 -1.38 3.98
CA LEU A 97 8.77 -1.41 3.55
C LEU A 97 8.41 -0.06 2.93
N HIS A 98 7.97 -0.05 1.67
CA HIS A 98 7.53 1.15 0.97
C HIS A 98 6.02 1.07 0.73
N SER A 99 5.24 1.64 1.63
CA SER A 99 3.78 1.67 1.51
C SER A 99 3.32 2.84 0.65
N HIS A 100 2.40 2.58 -0.26
CA HIS A 100 1.75 3.60 -1.08
C HIS A 100 0.30 3.78 -0.64
N SER A 101 -0.24 5.00 -0.82
CA SER A 101 -1.68 5.22 -0.62
C SER A 101 -2.53 4.11 -1.25
N PRO A 102 -3.69 3.75 -0.67
CA PRO A 102 -4.41 4.41 0.41
C PRO A 102 -3.86 4.11 1.80
N VAL A 103 -4.31 4.86 2.81
CA VAL A 103 -3.88 4.72 4.21
C VAL A 103 -4.02 3.31 4.79
N LEU A 104 -4.95 2.51 4.28
CA LEU A 104 -5.13 1.12 4.71
C LEU A 104 -3.86 0.27 4.48
N ASN A 105 -3.14 0.55 3.41
CA ASN A 105 -1.84 -0.09 3.13
C ASN A 105 -0.81 0.31 4.20
N ALA A 106 -0.74 1.59 4.55
CA ALA A 106 0.17 2.08 5.58
C ALA A 106 -0.16 1.51 6.97
N LEU A 107 -1.44 1.35 7.30
CA LEU A 107 -1.86 0.74 8.57
C LEU A 107 -1.46 -0.74 8.65
N ALA A 108 -1.57 -1.48 7.56
CA ALA A 108 -1.10 -2.86 7.49
C ALA A 108 0.42 -2.93 7.58
N ALA A 109 1.13 -2.09 6.82
CA ALA A 109 2.58 -2.01 6.80
C ALA A 109 3.17 -1.62 8.18
N ASP A 110 2.59 -0.63 8.88
CA ASP A 110 3.04 -0.19 10.21
C ASP A 110 3.04 -1.33 11.24
N ARG A 111 2.03 -2.20 11.20
CA ARG A 111 1.98 -3.37 12.10
C ARG A 111 3.17 -4.30 11.88
N ILE A 112 3.50 -4.55 10.62
CA ILE A 112 4.57 -5.48 10.23
C ILE A 112 5.92 -4.83 10.44
N ALA A 113 6.08 -3.57 10.04
CA ALA A 113 7.28 -2.77 10.26
C ALA A 113 7.73 -2.82 11.72
N LYS A 114 6.80 -2.55 12.65
CA LYS A 114 7.10 -2.58 14.09
C LYS A 114 7.40 -3.96 14.65
N ARG A 115 6.69 -4.98 14.15
CA ARG A 115 6.91 -6.36 14.61
C ARG A 115 8.28 -6.87 14.23
N HIS A 116 8.74 -6.53 13.03
CA HIS A 116 10.00 -7.02 12.48
C HIS A 116 11.16 -6.02 12.58
N GLY A 117 10.94 -4.81 13.09
CA GLY A 117 11.95 -3.76 13.16
C GLY A 117 12.42 -3.27 11.79
N ILE A 118 11.54 -3.29 10.79
CA ILE A 118 11.84 -2.87 9.41
C ILE A 118 11.38 -1.41 9.23
N PRO A 119 12.23 -0.52 8.71
CA PRO A 119 11.84 0.87 8.45
C PRO A 119 10.72 0.97 7.42
N LEU A 120 9.80 1.91 7.66
CA LEU A 120 8.62 2.17 6.84
C LEU A 120 8.70 3.52 6.15
N LEU A 121 8.72 3.53 4.82
CA LEU A 121 8.46 4.70 3.99
C LEU A 121 6.97 4.70 3.59
N TYR A 122 6.27 5.83 3.80
CA TYR A 122 4.90 6.03 3.34
C TYR A 122 4.84 7.07 2.21
N GLU A 123 4.45 6.65 1.01
CA GLU A 123 4.24 7.54 -0.15
C GLU A 123 2.76 7.90 -0.28
N ILE A 124 2.46 9.19 -0.05
CA ILE A 124 1.12 9.74 -0.20
C ILE A 124 0.94 10.21 -1.64
N ARG A 125 0.00 9.61 -2.35
CA ARG A 125 -0.33 9.95 -3.74
C ARG A 125 -1.61 10.77 -3.88
N ALA A 126 -2.51 10.64 -2.92
CA ALA A 126 -3.74 11.44 -2.79
C ALA A 126 -4.25 11.29 -1.37
N PHE A 127 -4.87 12.36 -0.86
CA PHE A 127 -5.72 12.29 0.33
C PHE A 127 -7.11 11.89 -0.12
N TRP A 128 -7.53 10.70 0.23
CA TRP A 128 -8.80 10.12 -0.25
C TRP A 128 -10.02 10.85 0.29
N GLU A 129 -9.93 11.41 1.50
CA GLU A 129 -10.94 12.28 2.07
C GLU A 129 -11.14 13.55 1.25
N ASP A 130 -10.06 14.20 0.81
CA ASP A 130 -10.12 15.41 0.01
C ASP A 130 -10.58 15.10 -1.44
N ALA A 131 -10.14 13.98 -2.00
CA ALA A 131 -10.63 13.50 -3.29
C ALA A 131 -12.15 13.21 -3.26
N ALA A 132 -12.68 12.66 -2.17
CA ALA A 132 -14.11 12.44 -2.01
C ALA A 132 -14.90 13.76 -1.94
N VAL A 133 -14.35 14.79 -1.29
CA VAL A 133 -14.95 16.14 -1.25
C VAL A 133 -14.88 16.77 -2.62
N GLY A 134 -13.74 16.74 -3.29
CA GLY A 134 -13.54 17.30 -4.63
C GLY A 134 -14.45 16.66 -5.69
N ASN A 135 -14.76 15.38 -5.56
CA ASN A 135 -15.69 14.64 -6.44
C ASN A 135 -17.17 14.75 -6.02
N GLY A 136 -17.51 15.54 -5.00
CA GLY A 136 -18.88 15.71 -4.52
C GLY A 136 -19.50 14.49 -3.84
N THR A 137 -18.69 13.48 -3.50
CA THR A 137 -19.16 12.24 -2.85
C THR A 137 -19.03 12.27 -1.32
N GLY A 138 -18.50 13.36 -0.76
CA GLY A 138 -18.32 13.57 0.67
C GLY A 138 -18.31 15.05 1.05
N THR A 139 -18.40 15.32 2.35
CA THR A 139 -18.24 16.66 2.93
C THR A 139 -17.14 16.65 3.99
N GLN A 140 -16.43 17.77 4.17
CA GLN A 140 -15.37 17.92 5.17
C GLN A 140 -15.88 17.72 6.61
N ASP A 141 -17.17 17.98 6.85
CA ASP A 141 -17.80 17.78 8.15
C ASP A 141 -18.23 16.35 8.43
N SER A 142 -18.19 15.47 7.43
CA SER A 142 -18.63 14.09 7.59
C SER A 142 -17.74 13.34 8.59
N PHE A 143 -18.35 12.48 9.38
CA PHE A 143 -17.64 11.58 10.31
C PHE A 143 -16.56 10.74 9.59
N LYS A 144 -16.90 10.27 8.38
CA LYS A 144 -15.98 9.51 7.53
C LYS A 144 -14.73 10.31 7.19
N TYR A 145 -14.88 11.57 6.78
CA TYR A 145 -13.76 12.48 6.49
C TYR A 145 -12.83 12.62 7.70
N LYS A 146 -13.42 12.93 8.88
CA LYS A 146 -12.65 13.12 10.12
C LYS A 146 -11.89 11.86 10.53
N VAL A 147 -12.51 10.70 10.39
CA VAL A 147 -11.86 9.41 10.68
C VAL A 147 -10.73 9.13 9.69
N THR A 148 -10.96 9.31 8.38
CA THR A 148 -9.91 9.07 7.37
C THR A 148 -8.72 10.00 7.59
N ARG A 149 -8.97 11.29 7.82
CA ARG A 149 -7.92 12.27 8.15
C ARG A 149 -7.14 11.90 9.41
N MET A 150 -7.83 11.42 10.44
CA MET A 150 -7.16 10.94 11.66
C MET A 150 -6.25 9.74 11.36
N LEU A 151 -6.70 8.80 10.54
CA LEU A 151 -5.92 7.62 10.15
C LEU A 151 -4.71 8.01 9.30
N GLU A 152 -4.87 8.94 8.34
CA GLU A 152 -3.75 9.50 7.55
C GLU A 152 -2.72 10.18 8.44
N THR A 153 -3.17 11.07 9.33
CA THR A 153 -2.28 11.74 10.30
C THR A 153 -1.53 10.74 11.15
N ARG A 154 -2.19 9.67 11.58
CA ARG A 154 -1.55 8.61 12.34
C ARG A 154 -0.52 7.86 11.51
N ALA A 155 -0.82 7.50 10.26
CA ALA A 155 0.10 6.81 9.35
C ALA A 155 1.36 7.64 9.10
N VAL A 156 1.19 8.93 8.79
CA VAL A 156 2.30 9.89 8.60
C VAL A 156 3.20 9.97 9.83
N ARG A 157 2.63 10.08 11.04
CA ARG A 157 3.41 10.19 12.28
C ARG A 157 4.13 8.90 12.67
N ARG A 158 3.73 7.77 12.11
CA ARG A 158 4.27 6.44 12.46
C ARG A 158 5.24 5.89 11.44
N ALA A 159 5.25 6.45 10.24
CA ALA A 159 6.25 6.15 9.23
C ALA A 159 7.61 6.75 9.62
N ASP A 160 8.69 6.06 9.29
CA ASP A 160 10.07 6.55 9.50
C ASP A 160 10.43 7.63 8.49
N ALA A 161 9.83 7.57 7.30
CA ALA A 161 9.93 8.60 6.28
C ALA A 161 8.60 8.72 5.51
N VAL A 162 8.34 9.93 4.98
CA VAL A 162 7.16 10.23 4.18
C VAL A 162 7.59 10.86 2.87
N ALA A 163 7.01 10.39 1.76
CA ALA A 163 7.15 10.99 0.44
C ALA A 163 5.79 11.48 -0.06
N VAL A 164 5.78 12.58 -0.79
CA VAL A 164 4.60 13.16 -1.44
C VAL A 164 4.86 13.34 -2.93
N ILE A 165 3.81 13.39 -3.73
CA ILE A 165 3.95 13.52 -5.20
C ILE A 165 4.06 14.97 -5.67
N CYS A 166 3.72 15.92 -4.84
CA CYS A 166 3.79 17.36 -5.12
C CYS A 166 3.94 18.15 -3.83
N GLU A 167 4.45 19.37 -3.96
CA GLU A 167 4.41 20.39 -2.92
C GLU A 167 3.04 21.08 -2.97
N GLY A 168 2.24 20.97 -1.92
CA GLY A 168 0.91 21.59 -1.85
C GLY A 168 0.34 21.58 -0.45
#